data_7e0a689fc7c6db1fa3e1b75066d5ce3a
#
_entry.id   7e0a689fc7c6db1fa3e1b75066d5ce3a
#
_cell.length_a   1.000
_cell.length_b   1.000
_cell.length_c   1.000
_cell.angle_alpha   90.00
_cell.angle_beta   90.00
_cell.angle_gamma   90.00
#
_symmetry.space_group_name_H-M   'P 1'
#
loop_
_entity.id
_entity.type
_entity.pdbx_description
1 polymer ?
#
loop_
_entity_poly.entity_id
_entity_poly.type
_entity_poly.pdbx_seq_one_letter_code
_entity_poly.pdbx_strand_id
1 'polypeptide(L)'
;MMNQPLLRNRTFDEMQPGESASLVRIVGRDDIELFARVSGDVNPAHLDATFAATGLFGHVVAHGMWTGALVSAVLGTRLPGPGTIYLAQELRFLKPVSPGDVVTATVTVREKRDAKRIVLLDTVCTNQKGEKVLEGVATVIAPANAIAWPRTELPEISIRRHDRYDAFIERARGGPMLAAGIVHPCSVAAILAAVELRAEGLLEPLLIGPEAKIRATAEAARVSLDGIAIDPVPHSHAAAARGVELAVSGRVAMLMKGSLHTDELLGAVLARESGLRTERRISHVYAMDVPAYAKPLVITDAAINILPTLEQKRDICQNAIDMLRRLGLEQPLVAVLAAVETVNPRMPATLDAAALTVMAARGQITGGLVDGPLAFDNAVSPDAARVKGITSPVAGQADILLVPDLEAGNMLAKQLLYFAGAAAAGLVLGARVPIILTSRADSLSTRIASAALAKLLAGPVPPGGALAP
;
A
#
# COMPACT_ATOMS: atom_id res chain seq x y z
N MET A 1 -24.65 12.58 27.54
CA MET A 1 -23.82 13.55 26.81
C MET A 1 -22.45 13.54 27.45
N MET A 2 -21.42 12.98 26.79
CA MET A 2 -20.05 13.04 27.31
C MET A 2 -19.63 14.51 27.39
N ASN A 3 -18.98 14.87 28.50
CA ASN A 3 -18.53 16.22 28.79
C ASN A 3 -17.39 16.58 27.83
N GLN A 4 -17.69 17.15 26.67
CA GLN A 4 -16.67 17.57 25.72
C GLN A 4 -15.78 18.64 26.36
N PRO A 5 -14.43 18.52 26.23
CA PRO A 5 -13.54 19.53 26.78
C PRO A 5 -13.80 20.89 26.14
N LEU A 6 -13.97 21.92 26.96
CA LEU A 6 -14.22 23.29 26.50
C LEU A 6 -12.90 24.00 26.22
N LEU A 7 -12.78 24.66 25.07
CA LEU A 7 -11.80 25.70 24.84
C LEU A 7 -12.27 26.98 25.54
N ARG A 8 -11.38 27.56 26.35
CA ARG A 8 -11.64 28.83 27.06
C ARG A 8 -10.58 29.83 26.64
N ASN A 9 -11.01 31.09 26.49
CA ASN A 9 -10.08 32.20 26.28
C ASN A 9 -9.68 32.87 27.60
N ARG A 10 -8.69 33.76 27.48
CA ARG A 10 -8.40 34.82 28.44
C ARG A 10 -8.75 36.14 27.76
N THR A 11 -9.57 36.94 28.42
CA THR A 11 -9.92 38.26 27.91
C THR A 11 -8.72 39.23 28.02
N PHE A 12 -8.78 40.34 27.27
CA PHE A 12 -7.73 41.37 27.36
C PHE A 12 -7.47 41.83 28.80
N ASP A 13 -8.54 42.03 29.58
CA ASP A 13 -8.44 42.56 30.96
C ASP A 13 -7.85 41.52 31.92
N GLU A 14 -8.10 40.24 31.72
CA GLU A 14 -7.63 39.16 32.59
C GLU A 14 -6.14 38.84 32.38
N MET A 15 -5.60 39.10 31.17
CA MET A 15 -4.19 38.77 30.87
C MET A 15 -3.20 39.68 31.58
N GLN A 16 -2.09 39.10 32.03
CA GLN A 16 -0.98 39.83 32.65
C GLN A 16 0.33 39.63 31.87
N PRO A 17 1.21 40.68 31.80
CA PRO A 17 2.58 40.48 31.30
C PRO A 17 3.26 39.35 32.06
N GLY A 18 3.99 38.47 31.29
CA GLY A 18 4.63 37.27 31.82
C GLY A 18 3.74 36.02 31.85
N GLU A 19 2.41 36.16 31.67
CA GLU A 19 1.54 34.98 31.53
C GLU A 19 1.91 34.19 30.26
N SER A 20 1.97 32.86 30.38
CA SER A 20 2.40 32.00 29.26
C SER A 20 1.52 30.76 29.07
N ALA A 21 1.49 30.24 27.86
CA ALA A 21 0.87 28.95 27.53
C ALA A 21 1.71 28.20 26.50
N SER A 22 1.65 26.88 26.55
CA SER A 22 2.46 26.02 25.66
C SER A 22 1.64 24.90 25.04
N LEU A 23 2.08 24.43 23.87
CA LEU A 23 1.59 23.26 23.16
C LEU A 23 2.76 22.35 22.79
N VAL A 24 2.61 21.06 23.00
CA VAL A 24 3.62 20.06 22.63
C VAL A 24 3.11 19.21 21.45
N ARG A 25 3.96 19.00 20.45
CA ARG A 25 3.69 18.12 19.31
C ARG A 25 4.93 17.30 19.00
N ILE A 26 4.71 16.03 18.64
CA ILE A 26 5.75 15.19 18.03
C ILE A 26 5.60 15.35 16.53
N VAL A 27 6.73 15.56 15.85
CA VAL A 27 6.76 15.74 14.39
C VAL A 27 6.75 14.37 13.73
N GLY A 28 5.66 14.03 13.04
CA GLY A 28 5.55 12.82 12.24
C GLY A 28 5.89 13.06 10.76
N ARG A 29 6.21 12.01 10.02
CA ARG A 29 6.29 12.06 8.56
C ARG A 29 4.96 12.56 7.96
N ASP A 30 3.84 12.10 8.51
CA ASP A 30 2.50 12.51 8.08
C ASP A 30 2.26 14.02 8.25
N ASP A 31 2.74 14.61 9.33
CA ASP A 31 2.61 16.06 9.56
C ASP A 31 3.33 16.86 8.45
N ILE A 32 4.52 16.40 8.04
CA ILE A 32 5.32 17.05 6.99
C ILE A 32 4.63 16.93 5.63
N GLU A 33 4.15 15.74 5.27
CA GLU A 33 3.47 15.49 4.00
C GLU A 33 2.11 16.22 3.91
N LEU A 34 1.34 16.25 5.01
CA LEU A 34 0.10 17.02 5.09
C LEU A 34 0.37 18.53 4.98
N PHE A 35 1.43 19.02 5.61
CA PHE A 35 1.80 20.42 5.50
C PHE A 35 2.23 20.77 4.08
N ALA A 36 3.03 19.93 3.42
CA ALA A 36 3.39 20.10 2.01
C ALA A 36 2.15 20.18 1.12
N ARG A 37 1.17 19.29 1.36
CA ARG A 37 -0.08 19.27 0.59
C ARG A 37 -0.93 20.53 0.78
N VAL A 38 -0.99 21.06 2.00
CA VAL A 38 -1.79 22.25 2.32
C VAL A 38 -1.10 23.53 1.85
N SER A 39 0.22 23.63 2.04
CA SER A 39 1.02 24.80 1.68
C SER A 39 1.39 24.87 0.20
N GLY A 40 1.45 23.71 -0.49
CA GLY A 40 2.02 23.56 -1.83
C GLY A 40 3.56 23.51 -1.84
N ASP A 41 4.21 23.55 -0.68
CA ASP A 41 5.67 23.47 -0.57
C ASP A 41 6.13 22.00 -0.66
N VAL A 42 6.40 21.57 -1.88
CA VAL A 42 6.90 20.23 -2.23
C VAL A 42 8.42 20.18 -2.39
N ASN A 43 9.15 21.05 -1.70
CA ASN A 43 10.62 21.06 -1.74
C ASN A 43 11.14 19.67 -1.32
N PRO A 44 11.99 19.01 -2.13
CA PRO A 44 12.46 17.65 -1.86
C PRO A 44 13.29 17.54 -0.56
N ALA A 45 13.82 18.64 -0.01
CA ALA A 45 14.47 18.64 1.30
C ALA A 45 13.53 18.20 2.44
N HIS A 46 12.21 18.30 2.25
CA HIS A 46 11.20 17.91 3.23
C HIS A 46 10.59 16.52 2.93
N LEU A 47 10.69 16.03 1.70
CA LEU A 47 9.91 14.87 1.25
C LEU A 47 10.75 13.69 0.74
N ASP A 48 11.98 13.95 0.27
CA ASP A 48 12.86 12.95 -0.33
C ASP A 48 14.12 12.75 0.51
N ALA A 49 14.26 11.56 1.11
CA ALA A 49 15.39 11.24 1.96
C ALA A 49 16.73 11.20 1.20
N THR A 50 16.71 10.79 -0.09
CA THR A 50 17.91 10.72 -0.92
C THR A 50 18.42 12.13 -1.25
N PHE A 51 17.51 13.01 -1.65
CA PHE A 51 17.86 14.42 -1.87
C PHE A 51 18.32 15.09 -0.57
N ALA A 52 17.57 14.91 0.53
CA ALA A 52 17.86 15.52 1.82
C ALA A 52 19.23 15.09 2.38
N ALA A 53 19.67 13.85 2.11
CA ALA A 53 20.98 13.34 2.50
C ALA A 53 22.14 14.12 1.84
N THR A 54 21.93 14.73 0.67
CA THR A 54 22.92 15.56 -0.03
C THR A 54 22.89 17.03 0.41
N GLY A 55 21.86 17.43 1.17
CA GLY A 55 21.65 18.81 1.60
C GLY A 55 22.41 19.20 2.87
N LEU A 56 22.26 20.47 3.27
CA LEU A 56 22.95 21.07 4.42
C LEU A 56 22.75 20.28 5.74
N PHE A 57 21.57 19.66 5.92
CA PHE A 57 21.23 18.98 7.17
C PHE A 57 21.50 17.48 7.13
N GLY A 58 21.73 16.89 5.95
CA GLY A 58 22.02 15.47 5.78
C GLY A 58 20.84 14.52 6.01
N HIS A 59 19.64 15.05 6.24
CA HIS A 59 18.41 14.30 6.48
C HIS A 59 17.17 15.17 6.24
N VAL A 60 16.00 14.54 6.15
CA VAL A 60 14.70 15.22 6.00
C VAL A 60 14.44 16.13 7.19
N VAL A 61 14.00 17.36 6.92
CA VAL A 61 13.62 18.36 7.93
C VAL A 61 12.17 18.80 7.71
N ALA A 62 11.47 19.15 8.78
CA ALA A 62 10.14 19.73 8.70
C ALA A 62 10.19 21.13 8.08
N HIS A 63 9.11 21.54 7.44
CA HIS A 63 8.93 22.91 6.97
C HIS A 63 9.04 23.90 8.14
N GLY A 64 9.79 24.97 7.99
CA GLY A 64 9.91 25.98 9.05
C GLY A 64 8.54 26.51 9.47
N MET A 65 7.65 26.78 8.52
CA MET A 65 6.29 27.27 8.80
C MET A 65 5.38 26.23 9.47
N TRP A 66 5.67 24.92 9.42
CA TRP A 66 5.00 23.94 10.26
C TRP A 66 5.21 24.24 11.75
N THR A 67 6.45 24.56 12.14
CA THR A 67 6.77 24.98 13.50
C THR A 67 6.10 26.31 13.84
N GLY A 68 6.05 27.26 12.90
CA GLY A 68 5.30 28.51 13.05
C GLY A 68 3.79 28.31 13.24
N ALA A 69 3.21 27.30 12.59
CA ALA A 69 1.79 26.98 12.77
C ALA A 69 1.44 26.51 14.19
N LEU A 70 2.39 25.91 14.93
CA LEU A 70 2.18 25.56 16.33
C LEU A 70 1.99 26.81 17.21
N VAL A 71 2.70 27.91 16.91
CA VAL A 71 2.49 29.21 17.58
C VAL A 71 1.05 29.68 17.38
N SER A 72 0.56 29.64 16.13
CA SER A 72 -0.83 29.98 15.82
C SER A 72 -1.83 29.10 16.60
N ALA A 73 -1.55 27.81 16.74
CA ALA A 73 -2.39 26.91 17.52
C ALA A 73 -2.47 27.30 19.02
N VAL A 74 -1.34 27.70 19.63
CA VAL A 74 -1.32 28.20 21.01
C VAL A 74 -2.15 29.47 21.14
N LEU A 75 -1.93 30.44 20.24
CA LEU A 75 -2.65 31.72 20.26
C LEU A 75 -4.17 31.55 20.09
N GLY A 76 -4.59 30.67 19.21
CA GLY A 76 -6.01 30.47 18.92
C GLY A 76 -6.76 29.56 19.89
N THR A 77 -6.04 28.70 20.65
CA THR A 77 -6.69 27.67 21.48
C THR A 77 -6.34 27.75 22.97
N ARG A 78 -5.31 28.52 23.37
CA ARG A 78 -4.81 28.57 24.76
C ARG A 78 -4.65 29.98 25.29
N LEU A 79 -3.81 30.84 24.66
CA LEU A 79 -3.51 32.18 25.15
C LEU A 79 -3.25 33.14 23.96
N PRO A 80 -4.11 34.13 23.74
CA PRO A 80 -5.36 34.45 24.43
C PRO A 80 -6.47 33.40 24.30
N GLY A 81 -6.45 32.53 23.29
CA GLY A 81 -7.42 31.47 23.06
C GLY A 81 -8.55 31.86 22.07
N PRO A 82 -9.70 31.21 22.12
CA PRO A 82 -10.82 31.46 21.21
C PRO A 82 -11.21 32.95 21.12
N GLY A 83 -11.43 33.43 19.88
CA GLY A 83 -11.75 34.83 19.59
C GLY A 83 -10.53 35.73 19.37
N THR A 84 -9.33 35.22 19.46
CA THR A 84 -8.08 35.94 19.12
C THR A 84 -8.00 36.22 17.63
N ILE A 85 -7.64 37.45 17.26
CA ILE A 85 -7.37 37.86 15.88
C ILE A 85 -5.85 38.05 15.71
N TYR A 86 -5.24 37.26 14.86
CA TYR A 86 -3.81 37.32 14.54
C TYR A 86 -3.54 38.46 13.55
N LEU A 87 -2.71 39.42 13.92
CA LEU A 87 -2.40 40.58 13.09
C LEU A 87 -1.04 40.47 12.39
N ALA A 88 0.00 40.07 13.13
CA ALA A 88 1.34 40.00 12.61
C ALA A 88 2.20 38.97 13.37
N GLN A 89 3.23 38.47 12.69
CA GLN A 89 4.22 37.59 13.27
C GLN A 89 5.60 37.88 12.70
N GLU A 90 6.57 38.02 13.57
CA GLU A 90 7.99 37.93 13.23
C GLU A 90 8.48 36.54 13.64
N LEU A 91 9.24 35.87 12.76
CA LEU A 91 9.83 34.56 13.02
C LEU A 91 11.29 34.52 12.62
N ARG A 92 12.11 33.91 13.48
CA ARG A 92 13.49 33.53 13.20
C ARG A 92 13.65 32.03 13.42
N PHE A 93 14.02 31.30 12.37
CA PHE A 93 14.32 29.88 12.42
C PHE A 93 15.79 29.71 12.84
N LEU A 94 16.03 29.00 13.92
CA LEU A 94 17.37 28.90 14.54
C LEU A 94 18.00 27.54 14.32
N LYS A 95 17.20 26.46 14.36
CA LYS A 95 17.65 25.07 14.15
C LYS A 95 16.62 24.29 13.35
N PRO A 96 17.04 23.28 12.58
CA PRO A 96 16.11 22.39 11.89
C PRO A 96 15.31 21.56 12.90
N VAL A 97 14.12 21.15 12.48
CA VAL A 97 13.26 20.20 13.19
C VAL A 97 13.10 18.97 12.31
N SER A 98 13.28 17.80 12.87
CA SER A 98 13.30 16.52 12.16
C SER A 98 12.13 15.62 12.54
N PRO A 99 11.74 14.65 11.68
CA PRO A 99 10.81 13.59 12.08
C PRO A 99 11.26 12.91 13.38
N GLY A 100 10.34 12.76 14.32
CA GLY A 100 10.61 12.22 15.66
C GLY A 100 10.90 13.27 16.74
N ASP A 101 11.20 14.52 16.37
CA ASP A 101 11.42 15.58 17.35
C ASP A 101 10.13 15.94 18.10
N VAL A 102 10.29 16.28 19.38
CA VAL A 102 9.22 16.79 20.24
C VAL A 102 9.35 18.31 20.32
N VAL A 103 8.43 19.03 19.70
CA VAL A 103 8.45 20.50 19.68
C VAL A 103 7.44 21.05 20.68
N THR A 104 7.95 21.93 21.56
CA THR A 104 7.14 22.72 22.50
C THR A 104 7.07 24.15 22.02
N ALA A 105 5.89 24.59 21.58
CA ALA A 105 5.62 25.99 21.25
C ALA A 105 5.06 26.70 22.46
N THR A 106 5.69 27.80 22.87
CA THR A 106 5.32 28.63 24.01
C THR A 106 5.09 30.06 23.56
N VAL A 107 3.99 30.65 24.02
CA VAL A 107 3.74 32.09 23.88
C VAL A 107 3.72 32.72 25.27
N THR A 108 4.26 33.93 25.41
CA THR A 108 4.33 34.67 26.67
C THR A 108 3.90 36.11 26.43
N VAL A 109 2.97 36.62 27.21
CA VAL A 109 2.53 38.01 27.12
C VAL A 109 3.69 38.94 27.43
N ARG A 110 4.11 39.73 26.45
CA ARG A 110 5.19 40.75 26.59
C ARG A 110 4.62 42.10 26.99
N GLU A 111 3.58 42.57 26.26
CA GLU A 111 3.04 43.91 26.36
C GLU A 111 1.57 43.90 25.99
N LYS A 112 0.80 44.76 26.70
CA LYS A 112 -0.61 45.04 26.42
C LYS A 112 -0.79 46.50 26.01
N ARG A 113 -1.56 46.76 24.96
CA ARG A 113 -1.89 48.13 24.52
C ARG A 113 -3.39 48.29 24.46
N ASP A 114 -3.95 49.19 25.26
CA ASP A 114 -5.39 49.42 25.41
C ASP A 114 -6.07 49.77 24.08
N ALA A 115 -5.34 50.53 23.24
CA ALA A 115 -5.79 50.83 21.89
C ALA A 115 -6.05 49.57 21.11
N LYS A 116 -7.32 49.27 20.79
CA LYS A 116 -7.80 48.09 20.08
C LYS A 116 -7.50 46.76 20.75
N ARG A 117 -7.18 46.72 22.05
CA ARG A 117 -6.84 45.51 22.79
C ARG A 117 -5.72 44.70 22.17
N ILE A 118 -4.67 45.39 21.73
CA ILE A 118 -3.49 44.75 21.12
C ILE A 118 -2.65 44.12 22.21
N VAL A 119 -2.21 42.90 21.98
CA VAL A 119 -1.24 42.17 22.82
C VAL A 119 -0.08 41.71 21.99
N LEU A 120 1.13 42.01 22.46
CA LEU A 120 2.37 41.46 21.92
C LEU A 120 2.77 40.27 22.76
N LEU A 121 3.08 39.15 22.09
CA LEU A 121 3.50 37.92 22.76
C LEU A 121 4.85 37.47 22.19
N ASP A 122 5.79 37.19 23.11
CA ASP A 122 7.01 36.47 22.75
C ASP A 122 6.61 35.04 22.36
N THR A 123 7.16 34.55 21.26
CA THR A 123 6.91 33.22 20.74
C THR A 123 8.20 32.44 20.66
N VAL A 124 8.27 31.27 21.30
CA VAL A 124 9.46 30.42 21.31
C VAL A 124 9.04 28.98 21.08
N CYS A 125 9.72 28.31 20.16
CA CYS A 125 9.61 26.85 20.04
C CYS A 125 10.94 26.20 20.45
N THR A 126 10.87 25.16 21.27
CA THR A 126 12.04 24.38 21.71
C THR A 126 11.86 22.92 21.31
N ASN A 127 12.98 22.23 21.07
CA ASN A 127 12.98 20.77 20.88
C ASN A 127 13.06 20.03 22.23
N GLN A 128 13.09 18.69 22.20
CA GLN A 128 13.17 17.82 23.39
C GLN A 128 14.46 18.01 24.21
N LYS A 129 15.48 18.69 23.66
CA LYS A 129 16.73 19.01 24.36
C LYS A 129 16.68 20.39 25.03
N GLY A 130 15.56 21.11 24.93
CA GLY A 130 15.41 22.48 25.40
C GLY A 130 16.07 23.53 24.49
N GLU A 131 16.55 23.15 23.32
CA GLU A 131 17.17 24.09 22.38
C GLU A 131 16.10 24.85 21.60
N LYS A 132 16.29 26.17 21.46
CA LYS A 132 15.39 26.98 20.63
C LYS A 132 15.55 26.63 19.16
N VAL A 133 14.42 26.25 18.53
CA VAL A 133 14.35 25.99 17.08
C VAL A 133 13.70 27.15 16.32
N LEU A 134 12.87 27.93 17.01
CA LEU A 134 12.20 29.12 16.49
C LEU A 134 12.01 30.13 17.61
N GLU A 135 12.18 31.42 17.32
CA GLU A 135 11.79 32.53 18.20
C GLU A 135 11.16 33.67 17.39
N GLY A 136 10.38 34.51 18.04
CA GLY A 136 9.75 35.65 17.38
C GLY A 136 8.76 36.39 18.27
N VAL A 137 7.95 37.24 17.64
CA VAL A 137 6.92 38.04 18.31
C VAL A 137 5.61 37.99 17.53
N ALA A 138 4.54 37.65 18.21
CA ALA A 138 3.19 37.72 17.68
C ALA A 138 2.51 39.01 18.11
N THR A 139 1.74 39.64 17.22
CA THR A 139 0.84 40.73 17.52
C THR A 139 -0.59 40.27 17.29
N VAL A 140 -1.43 40.35 18.31
CA VAL A 140 -2.83 39.89 18.24
C VAL A 140 -3.79 40.94 18.79
N ILE A 141 -5.06 40.87 18.36
CA ILE A 141 -6.19 41.52 19.09
C ILE A 141 -6.74 40.46 20.04
N ALA A 142 -6.76 40.77 21.33
CA ALA A 142 -7.31 39.90 22.32
C ALA A 142 -8.83 40.02 22.43
N PRO A 143 -9.55 38.93 22.74
CA PRO A 143 -10.99 38.97 22.92
C PRO A 143 -11.40 39.86 24.12
N ALA A 144 -12.51 40.58 23.97
CA ALA A 144 -13.08 41.43 25.00
C ALA A 144 -13.92 40.62 25.99
N ASN A 145 -14.59 39.57 25.53
CA ASN A 145 -15.57 38.81 26.30
C ASN A 145 -15.06 37.39 26.55
N ALA A 146 -15.46 36.82 27.69
CA ALA A 146 -15.16 35.43 28.00
C ALA A 146 -15.91 34.48 27.03
N ILE A 147 -15.19 33.54 26.48
CA ILE A 147 -15.67 32.51 25.53
C ILE A 147 -15.38 31.15 26.14
N ALA A 148 -16.41 30.30 26.19
CA ALA A 148 -16.27 28.88 26.48
C ALA A 148 -16.99 28.11 25.37
N TRP A 149 -16.24 27.38 24.52
CA TRP A 149 -16.78 26.70 23.33
C TRP A 149 -16.33 25.24 23.29
N PRO A 150 -17.23 24.31 22.94
CA PRO A 150 -16.82 22.91 22.76
C PRO A 150 -15.66 22.78 21.79
N ARG A 151 -14.66 21.96 22.13
CA ARG A 151 -13.56 21.68 21.22
C ARG A 151 -14.10 20.87 20.01
N THR A 152 -13.90 21.40 18.81
CA THR A 152 -14.26 20.69 17.58
C THR A 152 -13.38 19.45 17.43
N GLU A 153 -14.00 18.30 17.28
CA GLU A 153 -13.31 17.07 16.87
C GLU A 153 -13.02 17.17 15.37
N LEU A 154 -11.75 17.00 15.01
CA LEU A 154 -11.35 16.98 13.62
C LEU A 154 -11.60 15.58 13.05
N PRO A 155 -11.94 15.48 11.75
CA PRO A 155 -12.01 14.18 11.08
C PRO A 155 -10.62 13.50 11.11
N GLU A 156 -10.63 12.19 11.19
CA GLU A 156 -9.41 11.41 11.02
C GLU A 156 -8.91 11.55 9.58
N ILE A 157 -7.62 11.85 9.42
CA ILE A 157 -6.96 11.96 8.12
C ILE A 157 -5.90 10.87 8.06
N SER A 158 -6.00 9.99 7.06
CA SER A 158 -4.99 8.99 6.78
C SER A 158 -4.29 9.27 5.46
N ILE A 159 -2.96 9.22 5.44
CA ILE A 159 -2.16 9.29 4.23
C ILE A 159 -2.01 7.86 3.69
N ARG A 160 -2.48 7.64 2.45
CA ARG A 160 -2.30 6.36 1.77
C ARG A 160 -0.96 6.37 1.06
N ARG A 161 -0.05 5.48 1.44
CA ARG A 161 1.24 5.26 0.81
C ARG A 161 1.31 3.85 0.25
N HIS A 162 2.06 3.72 -0.83
CA HIS A 162 2.36 2.44 -1.46
C HIS A 162 3.88 2.22 -1.52
N ASP A 163 4.60 2.61 -0.47
CA ASP A 163 6.07 2.52 -0.38
C ASP A 163 6.57 1.08 -0.63
N ARG A 164 5.81 0.08 -0.15
CA ARG A 164 6.13 -1.33 -0.37
C ARG A 164 5.92 -1.75 -1.82
N TYR A 165 4.90 -1.21 -2.47
CA TYR A 165 4.65 -1.41 -3.89
C TYR A 165 5.79 -0.83 -4.72
N ASP A 166 6.22 0.38 -4.43
CA ASP A 166 7.31 1.05 -5.14
C ASP A 166 8.64 0.31 -4.95
N ALA A 167 8.98 -0.07 -3.72
CA ALA A 167 10.17 -0.89 -3.43
C ALA A 167 10.15 -2.25 -4.13
N PHE A 168 8.98 -2.85 -4.26
CA PHE A 168 8.79 -4.10 -4.96
C PHE A 168 9.05 -3.96 -6.49
N ILE A 169 8.55 -2.89 -7.12
CA ILE A 169 8.80 -2.58 -8.52
C ILE A 169 10.29 -2.32 -8.76
N GLU A 170 10.94 -1.51 -7.92
CA GLU A 170 12.37 -1.24 -8.00
C GLU A 170 13.22 -2.52 -7.90
N ARG A 171 12.85 -3.43 -6.98
CA ARG A 171 13.50 -4.73 -6.89
C ARG A 171 13.38 -5.53 -8.18
N ALA A 172 12.22 -5.48 -8.85
CA ALA A 172 12.02 -6.16 -10.14
C ALA A 172 12.83 -5.51 -11.28
N ARG A 173 13.06 -4.18 -11.25
CA ARG A 173 13.91 -3.47 -12.22
C ARG A 173 15.38 -3.89 -12.13
N GLY A 174 15.86 -4.27 -10.96
CA GLY A 174 17.28 -4.57 -10.70
C GLY A 174 17.86 -5.78 -11.41
N GLY A 175 17.07 -6.55 -12.20
CA GLY A 175 17.52 -7.72 -12.94
C GLY A 175 17.32 -7.58 -14.46
N PRO A 176 17.87 -8.51 -15.29
CA PRO A 176 17.66 -8.49 -16.73
C PRO A 176 16.18 -8.58 -17.09
N MET A 177 15.78 -7.94 -18.19
CA MET A 177 14.44 -8.13 -18.75
C MET A 177 14.22 -9.60 -19.13
N LEU A 178 13.02 -10.11 -18.84
CA LEU A 178 12.63 -11.47 -19.23
C LEU A 178 11.64 -11.41 -20.38
N ALA A 179 11.77 -12.33 -21.33
CA ALA A 179 10.86 -12.45 -22.46
C ALA A 179 9.46 -12.86 -21.97
N ALA A 180 8.44 -12.11 -22.35
CA ALA A 180 7.04 -12.35 -21.99
C ALA A 180 6.15 -12.43 -23.21
N GLY A 181 5.39 -13.51 -23.35
CA GLY A 181 4.39 -13.67 -24.42
C GLY A 181 3.11 -12.92 -24.07
N ILE A 182 2.84 -11.80 -24.76
CA ILE A 182 1.57 -11.05 -24.57
C ILE A 182 0.55 -11.64 -25.54
N VAL A 183 -0.39 -12.42 -25.00
CA VAL A 183 -1.31 -13.23 -25.79
C VAL A 183 -2.52 -12.41 -26.26
N HIS A 184 -2.65 -12.22 -27.57
CA HIS A 184 -3.72 -11.47 -28.25
C HIS A 184 -3.89 -10.04 -27.75
N PRO A 185 -2.85 -9.17 -27.84
CA PRO A 185 -2.90 -7.80 -27.32
C PRO A 185 -3.64 -6.84 -28.27
N CYS A 186 -4.92 -7.13 -28.57
CA CYS A 186 -5.75 -6.36 -29.49
C CYS A 186 -6.67 -5.35 -28.78
N SER A 187 -6.16 -4.71 -27.71
CA SER A 187 -6.83 -3.59 -27.02
C SER A 187 -5.79 -2.53 -26.62
N VAL A 188 -6.21 -1.27 -26.59
CA VAL A 188 -5.35 -0.13 -26.21
C VAL A 188 -4.64 -0.40 -24.89
N ALA A 189 -5.37 -0.86 -23.87
CA ALA A 189 -4.80 -1.15 -22.55
C ALA A 189 -3.72 -2.24 -22.57
N ALA A 190 -3.84 -3.27 -23.43
CA ALA A 190 -2.85 -4.33 -23.55
C ALA A 190 -1.60 -3.85 -24.28
N ILE A 191 -1.75 -3.04 -25.32
CA ILE A 191 -0.64 -2.43 -26.06
C ILE A 191 0.13 -1.44 -25.19
N LEU A 192 -0.58 -0.52 -24.49
CA LEU A 192 0.05 0.43 -23.56
C LEU A 192 0.83 -0.30 -22.48
N ALA A 193 0.26 -1.36 -21.91
CA ALA A 193 0.96 -2.17 -20.91
C ALA A 193 2.24 -2.81 -21.47
N ALA A 194 2.21 -3.37 -22.69
CA ALA A 194 3.39 -3.98 -23.31
C ALA A 194 4.51 -2.94 -23.54
N VAL A 195 4.16 -1.77 -24.04
CA VAL A 195 5.14 -0.68 -24.29
C VAL A 195 5.73 -0.19 -22.97
N GLU A 196 4.89 0.03 -21.95
CA GLU A 196 5.31 0.52 -20.64
C GLU A 196 6.20 -0.49 -19.92
N LEU A 197 5.85 -1.78 -19.94
CA LEU A 197 6.63 -2.84 -19.31
C LEU A 197 8.05 -2.93 -19.87
N ARG A 198 8.21 -2.63 -21.17
CA ARG A 198 9.52 -2.55 -21.80
C ARG A 198 10.26 -1.27 -21.42
N ALA A 199 9.58 -0.12 -21.45
CA ALA A 199 10.16 1.17 -21.08
C ALA A 199 10.64 1.18 -19.61
N GLU A 200 9.90 0.51 -18.73
CA GLU A 200 10.24 0.30 -17.31
C GLU A 200 11.38 -0.72 -17.08
N GLY A 201 11.91 -1.36 -18.16
CA GLY A 201 12.97 -2.36 -18.02
C GLY A 201 12.53 -3.66 -17.34
N LEU A 202 11.23 -3.90 -17.26
CA LEU A 202 10.70 -5.09 -16.59
C LEU A 202 10.70 -6.31 -17.50
N LEU A 203 10.10 -6.21 -18.67
CA LEU A 203 9.90 -7.33 -19.57
C LEU A 203 10.30 -6.98 -21.01
N GLU A 204 10.72 -7.99 -21.76
CA GLU A 204 10.85 -7.92 -23.24
C GLU A 204 9.59 -8.56 -23.85
N PRO A 205 8.60 -7.75 -24.29
CA PRO A 205 7.33 -8.26 -24.77
C PRO A 205 7.45 -8.86 -26.17
N LEU A 206 6.87 -10.06 -26.35
CA LEU A 206 6.58 -10.67 -27.64
C LEU A 206 5.07 -10.64 -27.86
N LEU A 207 4.58 -9.88 -28.82
CA LEU A 207 3.16 -9.70 -29.10
C LEU A 207 2.66 -10.85 -29.97
N ILE A 208 1.78 -11.70 -29.45
CA ILE A 208 1.29 -12.90 -30.14
C ILE A 208 -0.16 -12.66 -30.57
N GLY A 209 -0.40 -12.52 -31.89
CA GLY A 209 -1.77 -12.26 -32.36
C GLY A 209 -1.85 -11.76 -33.79
N PRO A 210 -3.05 -11.35 -34.26
CA PRO A 210 -3.25 -10.82 -35.60
C PRO A 210 -2.49 -9.51 -35.81
N GLU A 211 -1.40 -9.54 -36.57
CA GLU A 211 -0.49 -8.40 -36.73
C GLU A 211 -1.20 -7.12 -37.16
N ALA A 212 -2.11 -7.21 -38.16
CA ALA A 212 -2.86 -6.04 -38.61
C ALA A 212 -3.67 -5.37 -37.49
N LYS A 213 -4.31 -6.18 -36.62
CA LYS A 213 -5.07 -5.65 -35.47
C LYS A 213 -4.15 -5.06 -34.41
N ILE A 214 -3.01 -5.70 -34.14
CA ILE A 214 -2.00 -5.21 -33.18
C ILE A 214 -1.51 -3.84 -33.62
N ARG A 215 -1.10 -3.70 -34.90
CA ARG A 215 -0.59 -2.43 -35.44
C ARG A 215 -1.68 -1.34 -35.45
N ALA A 216 -2.90 -1.64 -35.91
CA ALA A 216 -4.02 -0.71 -35.85
C ALA A 216 -4.36 -0.27 -34.40
N THR A 217 -4.24 -1.18 -33.44
CA THR A 217 -4.46 -0.85 -32.02
C THR A 217 -3.35 0.06 -31.48
N ALA A 218 -2.10 -0.16 -31.86
CA ALA A 218 -0.97 0.70 -31.49
C ALA A 218 -1.11 2.11 -32.08
N GLU A 219 -1.52 2.21 -33.33
CA GLU A 219 -1.84 3.51 -33.98
C GLU A 219 -2.97 4.24 -33.23
N ALA A 220 -4.06 3.54 -32.90
CA ALA A 220 -5.16 4.11 -32.10
C ALA A 220 -4.70 4.54 -30.70
N ALA A 221 -3.76 3.82 -30.09
CA ALA A 221 -3.15 4.17 -28.83
C ALA A 221 -2.09 5.27 -28.93
N ARG A 222 -1.70 5.67 -30.16
CA ARG A 222 -0.63 6.65 -30.45
C ARG A 222 0.72 6.27 -29.85
N VAL A 223 1.08 4.99 -29.91
CA VAL A 223 2.39 4.48 -29.44
C VAL A 223 3.12 3.73 -30.55
N SER A 224 4.45 3.81 -30.55
CA SER A 224 5.31 3.03 -31.43
C SER A 224 5.48 1.62 -30.89
N LEU A 225 5.57 0.65 -31.80
CA LEU A 225 5.99 -0.73 -31.54
C LEU A 225 7.44 -0.98 -31.95
N ASP A 226 8.24 0.06 -32.18
CA ASP A 226 9.63 -0.08 -32.59
C ASP A 226 10.43 -0.90 -31.58
N GLY A 227 11.10 -1.94 -32.09
CA GLY A 227 11.86 -2.86 -31.26
C GLY A 227 11.01 -3.87 -30.47
N ILE A 228 9.68 -3.89 -30.60
CA ILE A 228 8.82 -4.93 -30.02
C ILE A 228 8.47 -5.95 -31.11
N ALA A 229 8.83 -7.21 -30.87
CA ALA A 229 8.57 -8.27 -31.83
C ALA A 229 7.08 -8.71 -31.84
N ILE A 230 6.59 -9.05 -33.04
CA ILE A 230 5.24 -9.62 -33.21
C ILE A 230 5.40 -11.05 -33.75
N ASP A 231 4.71 -12.01 -33.14
CA ASP A 231 4.54 -13.38 -33.61
C ASP A 231 3.12 -13.50 -34.23
N PRO A 232 2.98 -13.45 -35.55
CA PRO A 232 1.70 -13.29 -36.19
C PRO A 232 0.91 -14.61 -36.22
N VAL A 233 -0.34 -14.55 -35.69
CA VAL A 233 -1.31 -15.65 -35.71
C VAL A 233 -2.72 -15.10 -35.99
N PRO A 234 -3.64 -15.91 -36.58
CA PRO A 234 -4.88 -15.36 -37.14
C PRO A 234 -5.93 -14.92 -36.15
N HIS A 235 -6.00 -15.51 -34.95
CA HIS A 235 -7.09 -15.25 -33.97
C HIS A 235 -6.66 -15.60 -32.53
N SER A 236 -7.52 -15.33 -31.54
CA SER A 236 -7.23 -15.46 -30.11
C SER A 236 -6.86 -16.88 -29.68
N HIS A 237 -7.59 -17.90 -30.16
CA HIS A 237 -7.27 -19.30 -29.85
C HIS A 237 -5.90 -19.72 -30.39
N ALA A 238 -5.56 -19.31 -31.62
CA ALA A 238 -4.23 -19.53 -32.17
C ALA A 238 -3.16 -18.80 -31.37
N ALA A 239 -3.46 -17.59 -30.88
CA ALA A 239 -2.54 -16.84 -30.03
C ALA A 239 -2.30 -17.54 -28.67
N ALA A 240 -3.36 -18.10 -28.06
CA ALA A 240 -3.24 -18.87 -26.84
C ALA A 240 -2.39 -20.14 -27.02
N ALA A 241 -2.65 -20.92 -28.08
CA ALA A 241 -1.87 -22.11 -28.40
C ALA A 241 -0.40 -21.75 -28.68
N ARG A 242 -0.14 -20.71 -29.49
CA ARG A 242 1.19 -20.26 -29.81
C ARG A 242 1.95 -19.74 -28.57
N GLY A 243 1.28 -19.02 -27.68
CA GLY A 243 1.85 -18.60 -26.39
C GLY A 243 2.31 -19.79 -25.55
N VAL A 244 1.52 -20.85 -25.50
CA VAL A 244 1.86 -22.11 -24.81
C VAL A 244 3.11 -22.75 -25.43
N GLU A 245 3.16 -22.89 -26.76
CA GLU A 245 4.35 -23.44 -27.47
C GLU A 245 5.64 -22.66 -27.15
N LEU A 246 5.54 -21.33 -27.17
CA LEU A 246 6.68 -20.45 -26.88
C LEU A 246 7.13 -20.55 -25.42
N ALA A 247 6.20 -20.72 -24.49
CA ALA A 247 6.54 -20.93 -23.09
C ALA A 247 7.16 -22.32 -22.84
N VAL A 248 6.64 -23.36 -23.47
CA VAL A 248 7.19 -24.73 -23.36
C VAL A 248 8.61 -24.80 -23.94
N SER A 249 8.84 -24.13 -25.08
CA SER A 249 10.16 -24.06 -25.71
C SER A 249 11.17 -23.14 -25.00
N GLY A 250 10.75 -22.45 -23.94
CA GLY A 250 11.59 -21.50 -23.19
C GLY A 250 11.88 -20.19 -23.95
N ARG A 251 11.17 -19.93 -25.06
CA ARG A 251 11.27 -18.66 -25.80
C ARG A 251 10.72 -17.48 -25.03
N VAL A 252 9.72 -17.73 -24.17
CA VAL A 252 9.19 -16.77 -23.21
C VAL A 252 9.19 -17.38 -21.82
N ALA A 253 9.53 -16.60 -20.82
CA ALA A 253 9.60 -17.02 -19.42
C ALA A 253 8.24 -16.95 -18.69
N MET A 254 7.27 -16.27 -19.28
CA MET A 254 5.93 -16.06 -18.73
C MET A 254 4.93 -15.72 -19.83
N LEU A 255 3.65 -15.85 -19.50
CA LEU A 255 2.56 -15.42 -20.37
C LEU A 255 1.78 -14.26 -19.72
N MET A 256 1.32 -13.33 -20.54
CA MET A 256 0.44 -12.25 -20.10
C MET A 256 -0.83 -12.24 -20.94
N LYS A 257 -1.98 -12.23 -20.29
CA LYS A 257 -3.28 -12.15 -20.95
C LYS A 257 -3.48 -10.76 -21.57
N GLY A 258 -3.71 -10.71 -22.87
CA GLY A 258 -4.13 -9.51 -23.59
C GLY A 258 -5.66 -9.31 -23.55
N SER A 259 -6.30 -9.20 -24.72
CA SER A 259 -7.72 -8.93 -24.85
C SER A 259 -8.62 -10.17 -25.04
N LEU A 260 -8.04 -11.38 -25.09
CA LEU A 260 -8.81 -12.63 -25.16
C LEU A 260 -9.53 -12.93 -23.83
N HIS A 261 -10.48 -13.88 -23.83
CA HIS A 261 -11.11 -14.34 -22.62
C HIS A 261 -10.16 -15.20 -21.77
N THR A 262 -10.39 -15.20 -20.44
CA THR A 262 -9.54 -15.93 -19.49
C THR A 262 -9.58 -17.44 -19.74
N ASP A 263 -10.76 -17.98 -20.03
CA ASP A 263 -11.01 -19.39 -20.34
C ASP A 263 -10.31 -19.85 -21.63
N GLU A 264 -10.18 -18.98 -22.65
CA GLU A 264 -9.40 -19.30 -23.86
C GLU A 264 -7.91 -19.52 -23.55
N LEU A 265 -7.31 -18.61 -22.76
CA LEU A 265 -5.89 -18.75 -22.38
C LEU A 265 -5.68 -19.92 -21.44
N LEU A 266 -6.47 -20.02 -20.38
CA LEU A 266 -6.34 -21.10 -19.40
C LEU A 266 -6.69 -22.45 -19.98
N GLY A 267 -7.65 -22.53 -20.92
CA GLY A 267 -7.96 -23.76 -21.66
C GLY A 267 -6.76 -24.27 -22.44
N ALA A 268 -6.04 -23.40 -23.16
CA ALA A 268 -4.81 -23.77 -23.85
C ALA A 268 -3.69 -24.21 -22.89
N VAL A 269 -3.49 -23.51 -21.78
CA VAL A 269 -2.48 -23.86 -20.76
C VAL A 269 -2.78 -25.20 -20.10
N LEU A 270 -4.06 -25.51 -19.84
CA LEU A 270 -4.51 -26.70 -19.12
C LEU A 270 -4.76 -27.91 -20.03
N ALA A 271 -4.67 -27.77 -21.36
CA ALA A 271 -4.76 -28.89 -22.27
C ALA A 271 -3.76 -29.99 -21.87
N ARG A 272 -4.14 -31.26 -22.02
CA ARG A 272 -3.28 -32.39 -21.59
C ARG A 272 -1.91 -32.36 -22.27
N GLU A 273 -1.88 -31.97 -23.52
CA GLU A 273 -0.69 -31.92 -24.39
C GLU A 273 0.07 -30.59 -24.28
N SER A 274 -0.42 -29.64 -23.46
CA SER A 274 0.16 -28.29 -23.39
C SER A 274 1.62 -28.25 -22.94
N GLY A 275 2.03 -29.22 -22.14
CA GLY A 275 3.37 -29.23 -21.53
C GLY A 275 3.60 -28.21 -20.41
N LEU A 276 2.60 -27.33 -20.11
CA LEU A 276 2.68 -26.33 -19.03
C LEU A 276 2.04 -26.79 -17.72
N ARG A 277 1.26 -27.85 -17.75
CA ARG A 277 0.66 -28.41 -16.55
C ARG A 277 1.72 -28.98 -15.60
N THR A 278 1.45 -28.81 -14.31
CA THR A 278 2.13 -29.51 -13.23
C THR A 278 1.18 -30.51 -12.57
N GLU A 279 1.63 -31.20 -11.53
CA GLU A 279 0.80 -32.07 -10.71
C GLU A 279 -0.18 -31.28 -9.82
N ARG A 280 0.06 -29.98 -9.63
CA ARG A 280 -0.74 -29.12 -8.77
C ARG A 280 -1.90 -28.47 -9.52
N ARG A 281 -2.94 -28.18 -8.76
CA ARG A 281 -4.05 -27.34 -9.24
C ARG A 281 -3.55 -25.93 -9.52
N ILE A 282 -3.90 -25.34 -10.67
CA ILE A 282 -3.65 -23.92 -10.88
C ILE A 282 -4.54 -23.08 -9.98
N SER A 283 -4.01 -21.95 -9.51
CA SER A 283 -4.69 -21.03 -8.62
C SER A 283 -4.33 -19.60 -8.95
N HIS A 284 -5.16 -18.65 -8.52
CA HIS A 284 -4.91 -17.24 -8.66
C HIS A 284 -4.55 -16.63 -7.32
N VAL A 285 -3.57 -15.72 -7.32
CA VAL A 285 -3.24 -14.89 -6.17
C VAL A 285 -3.39 -13.42 -6.51
N TYR A 286 -3.91 -12.66 -5.54
CA TYR A 286 -3.70 -11.21 -5.45
C TYR A 286 -2.66 -10.95 -4.37
N ALA A 287 -1.49 -10.44 -4.77
CA ALA A 287 -0.52 -9.86 -3.83
C ALA A 287 -0.85 -8.37 -3.68
N MET A 288 -1.16 -7.94 -2.47
CA MET A 288 -1.73 -6.62 -2.19
C MET A 288 -0.86 -5.82 -1.23
N ASP A 289 -0.68 -4.55 -1.51
CA ASP A 289 -0.22 -3.54 -0.56
C ASP A 289 -1.44 -2.78 -0.04
N VAL A 290 -1.88 -3.13 1.15
CA VAL A 290 -3.03 -2.51 1.84
C VAL A 290 -2.48 -1.46 2.81
N PRO A 291 -2.77 -0.14 2.64
CA PRO A 291 -2.20 0.91 3.48
C PRO A 291 -2.45 0.75 4.98
N ALA A 292 -3.60 0.17 5.34
CA ALA A 292 -3.99 -0.07 6.73
C ALA A 292 -3.40 -1.35 7.33
N TYR A 293 -2.64 -2.15 6.58
CA TYR A 293 -2.04 -3.40 7.04
C TYR A 293 -0.52 -3.32 7.02
N ALA A 294 0.14 -3.78 8.09
CA ALA A 294 1.57 -3.53 8.31
C ALA A 294 2.51 -4.25 7.33
N LYS A 295 2.04 -5.26 6.60
CA LYS A 295 2.85 -6.06 5.68
C LYS A 295 2.09 -6.42 4.40
N PRO A 296 2.77 -6.89 3.33
CA PRO A 296 2.08 -7.38 2.13
C PRO A 296 1.09 -8.49 2.46
N LEU A 297 -0.06 -8.51 1.79
CA LEU A 297 -1.13 -9.47 2.00
C LEU A 297 -1.45 -10.21 0.72
N VAL A 298 -1.50 -11.54 0.78
CA VAL A 298 -1.87 -12.38 -0.38
C VAL A 298 -3.26 -12.96 -0.16
N ILE A 299 -4.13 -12.84 -1.17
CA ILE A 299 -5.47 -13.46 -1.18
C ILE A 299 -5.50 -14.52 -2.26
N THR A 300 -5.98 -15.74 -1.91
CA THR A 300 -6.04 -16.89 -2.81
C THR A 300 -7.16 -17.87 -2.42
N ASP A 301 -7.90 -18.52 -3.34
CA ASP A 301 -8.02 -18.27 -4.76
C ASP A 301 -9.14 -17.24 -5.01
N ALA A 302 -8.86 -16.25 -5.82
CA ALA A 302 -9.79 -15.15 -6.01
C ALA A 302 -10.31 -15.02 -7.46
N ALA A 303 -9.94 -15.95 -8.38
CA ALA A 303 -10.30 -15.78 -9.79
C ALA A 303 -10.41 -17.07 -10.63
N ILE A 304 -10.04 -18.26 -10.12
CA ILE A 304 -9.99 -19.49 -10.93
C ILE A 304 -10.88 -20.59 -10.38
N ASN A 305 -10.72 -20.96 -9.12
CA ASN A 305 -11.42 -22.12 -8.56
C ASN A 305 -12.71 -21.70 -7.88
N ILE A 306 -13.86 -22.00 -8.50
CA ILE A 306 -15.18 -21.53 -8.04
C ILE A 306 -15.49 -22.07 -6.64
N LEU A 307 -15.50 -23.38 -6.47
CA LEU A 307 -15.75 -24.05 -5.19
C LEU A 307 -14.70 -25.17 -5.02
N PRO A 308 -13.48 -24.83 -4.57
CA PRO A 308 -12.40 -25.80 -4.49
C PRO A 308 -12.65 -26.85 -3.41
N THR A 309 -12.34 -28.12 -3.73
CA THR A 309 -12.33 -29.21 -2.75
C THR A 309 -11.17 -29.06 -1.78
N LEU A 310 -11.17 -29.82 -0.68
CA LEU A 310 -10.08 -29.82 0.30
C LEU A 310 -8.71 -30.08 -0.36
N GLU A 311 -8.63 -31.05 -1.28
CA GLU A 311 -7.37 -31.35 -2.00
C GLU A 311 -6.93 -30.19 -2.89
N GLN A 312 -7.88 -29.53 -3.56
CA GLN A 312 -7.59 -28.36 -4.36
C GLN A 312 -7.14 -27.17 -3.47
N LYS A 313 -7.77 -26.97 -2.31
CA LYS A 313 -7.35 -25.95 -1.32
C LYS A 313 -5.94 -26.22 -0.79
N ARG A 314 -5.56 -27.48 -0.60
CA ARG A 314 -4.16 -27.84 -0.25
C ARG A 314 -3.18 -27.33 -1.32
N ASP A 315 -3.45 -27.60 -2.59
CA ASP A 315 -2.60 -27.17 -3.69
C ASP A 315 -2.56 -25.64 -3.85
N ILE A 316 -3.71 -24.97 -3.70
CA ILE A 316 -3.83 -23.51 -3.70
C ILE A 316 -2.99 -22.91 -2.59
N CYS A 317 -3.09 -23.45 -1.37
CA CYS A 317 -2.30 -23.06 -0.21
C CYS A 317 -0.80 -23.19 -0.49
N GLN A 318 -0.36 -24.36 -0.97
CA GLN A 318 1.03 -24.64 -1.26
C GLN A 318 1.59 -23.72 -2.36
N ASN A 319 0.82 -23.42 -3.41
CA ASN A 319 1.24 -22.51 -4.47
C ASN A 319 1.54 -21.10 -3.90
N ALA A 320 0.70 -20.59 -3.01
CA ALA A 320 0.88 -19.27 -2.39
C ALA A 320 2.08 -19.25 -1.41
N ILE A 321 2.28 -20.32 -0.63
CA ILE A 321 3.45 -20.48 0.23
C ILE A 321 4.74 -20.48 -0.60
N ASP A 322 4.79 -21.30 -1.65
CA ASP A 322 5.98 -21.40 -2.52
C ASP A 322 6.30 -20.09 -3.21
N MET A 323 5.28 -19.33 -3.62
CA MET A 323 5.44 -17.98 -4.16
C MET A 323 6.13 -17.05 -3.17
N LEU A 324 5.63 -16.92 -1.95
CA LEU A 324 6.22 -16.03 -0.95
C LEU A 324 7.62 -16.46 -0.53
N ARG A 325 7.87 -17.77 -0.43
CA ARG A 325 9.20 -18.30 -0.15
C ARG A 325 10.19 -17.95 -1.26
N ARG A 326 9.77 -18.04 -2.52
CA ARG A 326 10.60 -17.63 -3.66
C ARG A 326 10.88 -16.13 -3.67
N LEU A 327 9.98 -15.32 -3.12
CA LEU A 327 10.20 -13.89 -2.92
C LEU A 327 11.08 -13.55 -1.70
N GLY A 328 11.47 -14.57 -0.91
CA GLY A 328 12.40 -14.43 0.21
C GLY A 328 11.77 -14.49 1.61
N LEU A 329 10.45 -14.72 1.74
CA LEU A 329 9.82 -14.94 3.03
C LEU A 329 9.98 -16.42 3.45
N GLU A 330 10.82 -16.68 4.44
CA GLU A 330 11.20 -18.06 4.81
C GLU A 330 10.01 -18.90 5.31
N GLN A 331 9.12 -18.30 6.10
CA GLN A 331 8.00 -18.99 6.72
C GLN A 331 6.70 -18.17 6.62
N PRO A 332 6.01 -18.20 5.48
CA PRO A 332 4.71 -17.55 5.30
C PRO A 332 3.66 -18.02 6.31
N LEU A 333 2.85 -17.09 6.82
CA LEU A 333 1.75 -17.32 7.74
C LEU A 333 0.43 -17.37 6.98
N VAL A 334 -0.22 -18.51 6.96
CA VAL A 334 -1.47 -18.75 6.21
C VAL A 334 -2.66 -18.83 7.14
N ALA A 335 -3.55 -17.86 7.06
CA ALA A 335 -4.87 -17.91 7.68
C ALA A 335 -5.87 -18.56 6.72
N VAL A 336 -6.44 -19.71 7.13
CA VAL A 336 -7.54 -20.35 6.38
C VAL A 336 -8.86 -19.76 6.85
N LEU A 337 -9.46 -18.95 5.98
CA LEU A 337 -10.61 -18.14 6.34
C LEU A 337 -11.91 -18.91 6.37
N ALA A 338 -12.71 -18.60 7.39
CA ALA A 338 -14.12 -18.94 7.49
C ALA A 338 -14.89 -17.76 8.13
N ALA A 339 -16.21 -17.89 8.24
CA ALA A 339 -17.03 -16.86 8.88
C ALA A 339 -16.81 -16.77 10.41
N VAL A 340 -16.32 -17.87 11.01
CA VAL A 340 -16.10 -18.02 12.46
C VAL A 340 -14.80 -18.77 12.73
N GLU A 341 -14.24 -18.59 13.91
CA GLU A 341 -12.99 -19.21 14.36
C GLU A 341 -13.18 -20.61 15.02
N THR A 342 -14.40 -21.10 15.09
CA THR A 342 -14.71 -22.41 15.67
C THR A 342 -15.16 -23.41 14.61
N VAL A 343 -14.79 -24.68 14.79
CA VAL A 343 -15.22 -25.74 13.86
C VAL A 343 -16.72 -25.99 14.00
N ASN A 344 -17.46 -25.77 12.91
CA ASN A 344 -18.90 -25.97 12.85
C ASN A 344 -19.27 -26.94 11.70
N PRO A 345 -19.83 -28.12 12.00
CA PRO A 345 -20.18 -29.10 10.97
C PRO A 345 -21.18 -28.62 9.90
N ARG A 346 -21.92 -27.55 10.18
CA ARG A 346 -22.85 -26.93 9.20
C ARG A 346 -22.15 -25.89 8.31
N MET A 347 -20.88 -25.57 8.57
CA MET A 347 -20.06 -24.66 7.78
C MET A 347 -18.85 -25.42 7.18
N PRO A 348 -18.94 -25.96 5.96
CA PRO A 348 -17.85 -26.74 5.35
C PRO A 348 -16.50 -26.05 5.34
N ALA A 349 -16.47 -24.71 5.19
CA ALA A 349 -15.25 -23.93 5.22
C ALA A 349 -14.45 -24.10 6.53
N THR A 350 -15.14 -24.27 7.68
CA THR A 350 -14.48 -24.49 8.96
C THR A 350 -13.87 -25.89 9.09
N LEU A 351 -14.49 -26.90 8.44
CA LEU A 351 -13.99 -28.26 8.39
C LEU A 351 -12.73 -28.35 7.50
N ASP A 352 -12.79 -27.71 6.31
CA ASP A 352 -11.63 -27.64 5.43
C ASP A 352 -10.46 -26.91 6.10
N ALA A 353 -10.74 -25.81 6.81
CA ALA A 353 -9.71 -25.05 7.52
C ALA A 353 -9.00 -25.89 8.58
N ALA A 354 -9.76 -26.60 9.43
CA ALA A 354 -9.22 -27.50 10.41
C ALA A 354 -8.41 -28.65 9.78
N ALA A 355 -8.91 -29.21 8.67
CA ALA A 355 -8.19 -30.25 7.93
C ALA A 355 -6.87 -29.74 7.34
N LEU A 356 -6.85 -28.54 6.74
CA LEU A 356 -5.63 -27.92 6.20
C LEU A 356 -4.59 -27.62 7.27
N THR A 357 -5.02 -27.18 8.46
CA THR A 357 -4.13 -26.99 9.62
C THR A 357 -3.47 -28.32 10.02
N VAL A 358 -4.24 -29.41 10.08
CA VAL A 358 -3.69 -30.75 10.37
C VAL A 358 -2.78 -31.25 9.24
N MET A 359 -3.14 -30.99 7.97
CA MET A 359 -2.28 -31.32 6.81
C MET A 359 -0.92 -30.63 6.90
N ALA A 360 -0.88 -29.37 7.28
CA ALA A 360 0.37 -28.65 7.49
C ALA A 360 1.19 -29.23 8.65
N ALA A 361 0.56 -29.51 9.78
CA ALA A 361 1.21 -30.15 10.93
C ALA A 361 1.77 -31.55 10.61
N ARG A 362 1.22 -32.24 9.60
CA ARG A 362 1.63 -33.57 9.13
C ARG A 362 2.57 -33.53 7.90
N GLY A 363 3.00 -32.35 7.44
CA GLY A 363 3.89 -32.20 6.30
C GLY A 363 3.26 -32.44 4.92
N GLN A 364 1.93 -32.43 4.80
CA GLN A 364 1.22 -32.47 3.52
C GLN A 364 1.15 -31.07 2.86
N ILE A 365 1.33 -30.02 3.66
CA ILE A 365 1.61 -28.64 3.25
C ILE A 365 2.92 -28.26 3.95
N THR A 366 3.87 -27.68 3.21
CA THR A 366 5.23 -27.44 3.73
C THR A 366 5.69 -26.01 3.49
N GLY A 367 6.66 -25.55 4.28
CA GLY A 367 7.35 -24.29 4.07
C GLY A 367 6.60 -23.04 4.58
N GLY A 368 5.48 -23.21 5.30
CA GLY A 368 4.74 -22.14 5.95
C GLY A 368 4.03 -22.65 7.21
N LEU A 369 3.49 -21.73 8.01
CA LEU A 369 2.57 -22.04 9.09
C LEU A 369 1.13 -21.84 8.62
N VAL A 370 0.28 -22.81 8.84
CA VAL A 370 -1.13 -22.79 8.43
C VAL A 370 -2.01 -22.95 9.66
N ASP A 371 -2.95 -22.06 9.85
CA ASP A 371 -3.93 -22.13 10.92
C ASP A 371 -5.32 -21.69 10.46
N GLY A 372 -6.33 -22.30 11.07
CA GLY A 372 -7.74 -22.04 10.81
C GLY A 372 -8.66 -23.10 11.46
N PRO A 373 -9.97 -22.78 11.51
CA PRO A 373 -10.64 -21.62 10.90
C PRO A 373 -10.32 -20.31 11.60
N LEU A 374 -10.14 -19.24 10.84
CA LEU A 374 -10.01 -17.88 11.33
C LEU A 374 -11.03 -16.97 10.61
N ALA A 375 -11.70 -16.10 11.35
CA ALA A 375 -12.48 -15.03 10.73
C ALA A 375 -11.53 -13.91 10.24
N PHE A 376 -11.98 -13.07 9.31
CA PHE A 376 -11.13 -12.06 8.70
C PHE A 376 -10.49 -11.12 9.73
N ASP A 377 -11.26 -10.64 10.71
CA ASP A 377 -10.81 -9.74 11.75
C ASP A 377 -9.66 -10.34 12.58
N ASN A 378 -9.82 -11.57 13.02
CA ASN A 378 -8.79 -12.23 13.83
C ASN A 378 -7.62 -12.82 13.01
N ALA A 379 -7.75 -12.90 11.68
CA ALA A 379 -6.63 -13.22 10.81
C ALA A 379 -5.65 -12.03 10.61
N VAL A 380 -6.17 -10.78 10.63
CA VAL A 380 -5.38 -9.58 10.30
C VAL A 380 -5.18 -8.60 11.46
N SER A 381 -5.91 -8.74 12.57
CA SER A 381 -5.83 -7.86 13.74
C SER A 381 -5.38 -8.62 14.98
N PRO A 382 -4.19 -8.30 15.55
CA PRO A 382 -3.72 -8.90 16.79
C PRO A 382 -4.67 -8.63 17.97
N ASP A 383 -5.32 -7.47 17.99
CA ASP A 383 -6.27 -7.10 19.03
C ASP A 383 -7.55 -7.95 18.96
N ALA A 384 -8.09 -8.16 17.75
CA ALA A 384 -9.24 -9.03 17.54
C ALA A 384 -8.94 -10.48 17.95
N ALA A 385 -7.77 -10.99 17.59
CA ALA A 385 -7.32 -12.33 17.99
C ALA A 385 -7.22 -12.46 19.52
N ARG A 386 -6.66 -11.43 20.19
CA ARG A 386 -6.52 -11.39 21.66
C ARG A 386 -7.88 -11.36 22.36
N VAL A 387 -8.81 -10.50 21.91
CA VAL A 387 -10.16 -10.39 22.47
C VAL A 387 -10.92 -11.72 22.40
N LYS A 388 -10.73 -12.46 21.30
CA LYS A 388 -11.34 -13.80 21.11
C LYS A 388 -10.55 -14.95 21.78
N GLY A 389 -9.44 -14.66 22.45
CA GLY A 389 -8.62 -15.66 23.15
C GLY A 389 -7.95 -16.67 22.23
N ILE A 390 -7.67 -16.29 20.97
CA ILE A 390 -7.05 -17.17 19.98
C ILE A 390 -5.54 -17.20 20.23
N THR A 391 -5.02 -18.40 20.53
CA THR A 391 -3.56 -18.64 20.65
C THR A 391 -3.08 -19.30 19.37
N SER A 392 -2.48 -18.51 18.49
CA SER A 392 -2.00 -18.98 17.19
C SER A 392 -0.83 -18.11 16.72
N PRO A 393 0.21 -18.70 16.10
CA PRO A 393 1.29 -17.92 15.50
C PRO A 393 0.86 -17.19 14.22
N VAL A 394 -0.32 -17.46 13.67
CA VAL A 394 -0.87 -16.89 12.44
C VAL A 394 -1.86 -15.79 12.73
N ALA A 395 -2.69 -15.96 13.76
CA ALA A 395 -3.79 -15.03 14.06
C ALA A 395 -3.26 -13.60 14.32
N GLY A 396 -3.90 -12.64 13.68
CA GLY A 396 -3.57 -11.22 13.76
C GLY A 396 -2.43 -10.75 12.83
N GLN A 397 -1.74 -11.66 12.15
CA GLN A 397 -0.54 -11.32 11.37
C GLN A 397 -0.35 -12.16 10.11
N ALA A 398 -1.44 -12.59 9.48
CA ALA A 398 -1.40 -13.42 8.28
C ALA A 398 -0.66 -12.76 7.10
N ASP A 399 0.13 -13.53 6.37
CA ASP A 399 0.71 -13.14 5.08
C ASP A 399 -0.19 -13.59 3.92
N ILE A 400 -0.89 -14.72 4.11
CA ILE A 400 -1.77 -15.32 3.12
C ILE A 400 -3.15 -15.53 3.75
N LEU A 401 -4.19 -15.08 3.06
CA LEU A 401 -5.59 -15.37 3.32
C LEU A 401 -6.06 -16.42 2.31
N LEU A 402 -6.22 -17.65 2.74
CA LEU A 402 -6.82 -18.70 1.94
C LEU A 402 -8.34 -18.65 2.15
N VAL A 403 -9.05 -18.23 1.13
CA VAL A 403 -10.51 -18.02 1.18
C VAL A 403 -11.28 -19.31 0.94
N PRO A 404 -12.54 -19.42 1.42
CA PRO A 404 -13.34 -20.63 1.26
C PRO A 404 -13.71 -20.96 -0.19
N ASP A 405 -13.96 -19.95 -1.01
CA ASP A 405 -14.39 -20.05 -2.40
C ASP A 405 -14.05 -18.79 -3.19
N LEU A 406 -14.31 -18.84 -4.51
CA LEU A 406 -14.00 -17.74 -5.43
C LEU A 406 -14.81 -16.48 -5.13
N GLU A 407 -16.08 -16.60 -4.73
CA GLU A 407 -16.93 -15.45 -4.47
C GLU A 407 -16.40 -14.65 -3.29
N ALA A 408 -16.09 -15.33 -2.17
CA ALA A 408 -15.48 -14.70 -0.99
C ALA A 408 -14.14 -14.03 -1.34
N GLY A 409 -13.26 -14.71 -2.09
CA GLY A 409 -11.96 -14.18 -2.48
C GLY A 409 -12.04 -12.98 -3.41
N ASN A 410 -12.89 -13.07 -4.44
CA ASN A 410 -13.06 -11.99 -5.41
C ASN A 410 -13.69 -10.74 -4.77
N MET A 411 -14.71 -10.91 -3.93
CA MET A 411 -15.35 -9.81 -3.20
C MET A 411 -14.37 -9.16 -2.23
N LEU A 412 -13.64 -9.94 -1.43
CA LEU A 412 -12.64 -9.42 -0.49
C LEU A 412 -11.54 -8.63 -1.21
N ALA A 413 -10.97 -9.19 -2.27
CA ALA A 413 -9.93 -8.50 -3.04
C ALA A 413 -10.43 -7.17 -3.62
N LYS A 414 -11.64 -7.16 -4.19
CA LYS A 414 -12.24 -5.92 -4.70
C LYS A 414 -12.56 -4.91 -3.60
N GLN A 415 -13.04 -5.34 -2.43
CA GLN A 415 -13.26 -4.43 -1.30
C GLN A 415 -11.96 -3.74 -0.87
N LEU A 416 -10.87 -4.48 -0.76
CA LEU A 416 -9.57 -3.90 -0.43
C LEU A 416 -9.07 -2.93 -1.51
N LEU A 417 -9.24 -3.25 -2.79
CA LEU A 417 -8.89 -2.36 -3.90
C LEU A 417 -9.68 -1.05 -3.88
N TYR A 418 -11.02 -1.15 -3.81
CA TYR A 418 -11.89 0.02 -4.00
C TYR A 418 -12.13 0.82 -2.73
N PHE A 419 -12.19 0.18 -1.55
CA PHE A 419 -12.48 0.85 -0.29
C PHE A 419 -11.24 1.10 0.56
N ALA A 420 -10.34 0.13 0.66
CA ALA A 420 -9.11 0.30 1.43
C ALA A 420 -7.97 0.96 0.63
N GLY A 421 -8.15 1.18 -0.67
CA GLY A 421 -7.15 1.81 -1.53
C GLY A 421 -5.89 0.96 -1.69
N ALA A 422 -6.02 -0.36 -1.67
CA ALA A 422 -4.90 -1.25 -1.88
C ALA A 422 -4.34 -1.15 -3.30
N ALA A 423 -3.02 -1.28 -3.46
CA ALA A 423 -2.40 -1.65 -4.72
C ALA A 423 -2.34 -3.18 -4.82
N ALA A 424 -2.45 -3.74 -6.04
CA ALA A 424 -2.45 -5.18 -6.21
C ALA A 424 -1.68 -5.64 -7.44
N ALA A 425 -1.14 -6.86 -7.33
CA ALA A 425 -0.61 -7.64 -8.44
C ALA A 425 -1.37 -8.96 -8.55
N GLY A 426 -1.84 -9.33 -9.73
CA GLY A 426 -2.58 -10.56 -9.98
C GLY A 426 -1.76 -11.57 -10.77
N LEU A 427 -1.69 -12.82 -10.29
CA LEU A 427 -0.90 -13.86 -10.94
C LEU A 427 -1.54 -15.24 -10.82
N VAL A 428 -1.42 -16.04 -11.86
CA VAL A 428 -1.78 -17.47 -11.87
C VAL A 428 -0.54 -18.29 -11.56
N LEU A 429 -0.67 -19.20 -10.61
CA LEU A 429 0.35 -20.10 -10.11
C LEU A 429 -0.04 -21.57 -10.39
N GLY A 430 0.91 -22.50 -10.23
CA GLY A 430 0.68 -23.93 -10.41
C GLY A 430 0.93 -24.42 -11.84
N ALA A 431 1.24 -23.53 -12.78
CA ALA A 431 1.80 -23.88 -14.10
C ALA A 431 3.32 -23.81 -14.07
N ARG A 432 3.99 -24.36 -15.11
CA ARG A 432 5.46 -24.32 -15.23
C ARG A 432 6.03 -22.91 -15.39
N VAL A 433 5.24 -21.98 -15.91
CA VAL A 433 5.59 -20.56 -16.01
C VAL A 433 4.51 -19.72 -15.35
N PRO A 434 4.85 -18.57 -14.75
CA PRO A 434 3.85 -17.65 -14.24
C PRO A 434 2.99 -17.09 -15.37
N ILE A 435 1.68 -16.88 -15.08
CA ILE A 435 0.74 -16.30 -16.04
C ILE A 435 0.14 -15.05 -15.44
N ILE A 436 0.39 -13.92 -16.07
CA ILE A 436 -0.15 -12.63 -15.66
C ILE A 436 -1.60 -12.55 -16.12
N LEU A 437 -2.51 -12.58 -15.14
CA LEU A 437 -3.93 -12.51 -15.39
C LEU A 437 -4.48 -11.21 -14.81
N THR A 438 -4.73 -10.25 -15.68
CA THR A 438 -5.31 -8.96 -15.29
C THR A 438 -6.72 -8.80 -15.83
N SER A 439 -7.57 -8.10 -15.10
CA SER A 439 -8.92 -7.72 -15.52
C SER A 439 -8.86 -6.63 -16.61
N ARG A 440 -9.92 -6.48 -17.39
CA ARG A 440 -10.06 -5.34 -18.33
C ARG A 440 -10.12 -4.00 -17.61
N ALA A 441 -10.62 -4.00 -16.37
CA ALA A 441 -10.76 -2.81 -15.52
C ALA A 441 -9.49 -2.48 -14.73
N ASP A 442 -8.47 -3.34 -14.77
CA ASP A 442 -7.24 -3.10 -14.02
C ASP A 442 -6.44 -1.93 -14.57
N SER A 443 -5.92 -1.12 -13.66
CA SER A 443 -5.07 0.03 -13.97
C SER A 443 -3.73 -0.41 -14.61
N LEU A 444 -3.05 0.53 -15.25
CA LEU A 444 -1.70 0.30 -15.74
C LEU A 444 -0.75 -0.11 -14.60
N SER A 445 -0.86 0.53 -13.44
CA SER A 445 -0.05 0.20 -12.26
C SER A 445 -0.25 -1.25 -11.78
N THR A 446 -1.49 -1.76 -11.78
CA THR A 446 -1.78 -3.17 -11.46
C THR A 446 -1.11 -4.13 -12.46
N ARG A 447 -1.08 -3.77 -13.75
CA ARG A 447 -0.42 -4.57 -14.78
C ARG A 447 1.10 -4.58 -14.63
N ILE A 448 1.68 -3.43 -14.31
CA ILE A 448 3.12 -3.29 -14.01
C ILE A 448 3.50 -4.13 -12.78
N ALA A 449 2.73 -4.03 -11.70
CA ALA A 449 2.96 -4.84 -10.50
C ALA A 449 2.86 -6.35 -10.76
N SER A 450 1.86 -6.77 -11.54
CA SER A 450 1.69 -8.18 -11.88
C SER A 450 2.86 -8.70 -12.72
N ALA A 451 3.38 -7.87 -13.62
CA ALA A 451 4.57 -8.21 -14.42
C ALA A 451 5.84 -8.24 -13.56
N ALA A 452 6.01 -7.32 -12.63
CA ALA A 452 7.10 -7.32 -11.67
C ALA A 452 7.09 -8.59 -10.79
N LEU A 453 5.91 -8.98 -10.30
CA LEU A 453 5.72 -10.22 -9.54
C LEU A 453 6.10 -11.45 -10.37
N ALA A 454 5.62 -11.54 -11.61
CA ALA A 454 5.93 -12.63 -12.52
C ALA A 454 7.44 -12.69 -12.83
N LYS A 455 8.09 -11.54 -13.05
CA LYS A 455 9.53 -11.45 -13.30
C LYS A 455 10.35 -11.97 -12.12
N LEU A 456 10.01 -11.56 -10.89
CA LEU A 456 10.69 -12.01 -9.69
C LEU A 456 10.51 -13.52 -9.44
N LEU A 457 9.38 -14.09 -9.86
CA LEU A 457 9.14 -15.54 -9.77
C LEU A 457 9.77 -16.35 -10.87
N ALA A 458 9.89 -15.81 -12.09
CA ALA A 458 10.49 -16.51 -13.23
C ALA A 458 12.03 -16.39 -13.26
N GLY A 459 12.58 -15.31 -12.71
CA GLY A 459 14.02 -15.02 -12.67
C GLY A 459 14.81 -15.90 -11.71
N PRO A 460 16.15 -15.87 -11.79
CA PRO A 460 17.01 -16.47 -10.77
C PRO A 460 16.74 -15.82 -9.40
N VAL A 461 16.80 -16.63 -8.34
CA VAL A 461 16.60 -16.13 -6.97
C VAL A 461 17.71 -15.14 -6.65
N PRO A 462 17.42 -13.86 -6.36
CA PRO A 462 18.44 -12.89 -5.99
C PRO A 462 19.12 -13.32 -4.68
N PRO A 463 20.44 -13.24 -4.56
CA PRO A 463 21.08 -13.48 -3.27
C PRO A 463 20.67 -12.38 -2.26
N GLY A 464 20.05 -12.77 -1.16
CA GLY A 464 19.98 -11.98 0.05
C GLY A 464 18.88 -10.91 0.15
N GLY A 465 17.68 -11.15 -0.34
CA GLY A 465 16.60 -10.16 -0.21
C GLY A 465 15.29 -10.74 0.30
N ALA A 466 15.13 -10.87 1.62
CA ALA A 466 13.81 -10.98 2.20
C ALA A 466 13.00 -9.70 1.93
N LEU A 467 11.70 -9.84 1.66
CA LEU A 467 10.78 -8.71 1.81
C LEU A 467 10.91 -8.28 3.28
N ALA A 468 11.52 -7.12 3.54
CA ALA A 468 11.55 -6.57 4.88
C ALA A 468 10.11 -6.34 5.36
N PRO A 469 9.82 -6.58 6.65
CA PRO A 469 8.50 -6.42 7.24
C PRO A 469 7.98 -4.97 7.13
#